data_3bcf92f53f29df241e8d48b114184206
#
_entry.id   3bcf92f53f29df241e8d48b114184206
#
_cell.length_a   1.000
_cell.length_b   1.000
_cell.length_c   1.000
_cell.angle_alpha   90.00
_cell.angle_beta   90.00
_cell.angle_gamma   90.00
#
_symmetry.space_group_name_H-M   'P 1'
#
loop_
_entity.id
_entity.type
_entity.pdbx_description
1 polymer ?
#
loop_
_entity_poly.entity_id
_entity_poly.type
_entity_poly.pdbx_seq_one_letter_code
_entity_poly.pdbx_strand_id
1 'polypeptide(L)'
;MSIWRKLQRYGSLPLGNSGYLLPNNPENREKFEWLGTTIRGSHGEASVLAVQSIDNYSDPQLAKRFSEARTQEYRELLQSVRQDSARKHPSQIARLRQRFQEIVSIDFFGSPLREQLERTLSMLQKPQPKQSLQELSKPSRSEFRGRKWVTRPRPGVDRVMSAWLIRKFIDPKARFLFAIEGQRPKEAVPFDMYEGGFGHSGEDCTFETLTKAFRIGDKRVAMMGEIVHDADMFDEKFGRKEGFGIDGVMKGWAQQNLSDAELLERGMQLAEGLYQSLRKR
;
A
#
# COMPACT_ATOMS: atom_id res chain seq x y z
N MET A 1 16.01 0.76 -21.78
CA MET A 1 16.34 0.78 -20.33
C MET A 1 17.47 -0.21 -20.11
N SER A 2 18.59 0.18 -19.46
CA SER A 2 19.74 -0.73 -19.29
C SER A 2 19.42 -1.86 -18.32
N ILE A 3 19.99 -3.05 -18.54
CA ILE A 3 19.85 -4.24 -17.69
C ILE A 3 20.21 -3.91 -16.24
N TRP A 4 21.30 -3.17 -16.04
CA TRP A 4 21.73 -2.72 -14.71
C TRP A 4 20.64 -1.94 -13.96
N ARG A 5 19.92 -1.03 -14.62
CA ARG A 5 18.82 -0.29 -13.98
C ARG A 5 17.65 -1.20 -13.57
N LYS A 6 17.36 -2.26 -14.38
CA LYS A 6 16.34 -3.24 -14.00
C LYS A 6 16.75 -4.02 -12.77
N LEU A 7 18.00 -4.48 -12.70
CA LEU A 7 18.56 -5.20 -11.55
C LEU A 7 18.49 -4.36 -10.27
N GLN A 8 18.83 -3.07 -10.36
CA GLN A 8 18.68 -2.15 -9.22
C GLN A 8 17.22 -2.01 -8.77
N ARG A 9 16.30 -1.85 -9.72
CA ARG A 9 14.85 -1.74 -9.41
C ARG A 9 14.27 -3.02 -8.80
N TYR A 10 14.83 -4.17 -9.07
CA TYR A 10 14.43 -5.43 -8.45
C TYR A 10 15.02 -5.62 -7.04
N GLY A 11 15.90 -4.74 -6.61
CA GLY A 11 16.58 -4.84 -5.31
C GLY A 11 17.62 -5.96 -5.27
N SER A 12 18.15 -6.37 -6.42
CA SER A 12 19.14 -7.46 -6.50
C SER A 12 20.49 -7.04 -5.91
N LEU A 13 21.19 -8.00 -5.32
CA LEU A 13 22.56 -7.83 -4.84
C LEU A 13 23.56 -8.40 -5.85
N PRO A 14 24.67 -7.70 -6.10
CA PRO A 14 25.75 -8.27 -6.89
C PRO A 14 26.42 -9.44 -6.17
N LEU A 15 26.71 -10.49 -6.93
CA LEU A 15 27.52 -11.64 -6.52
C LEU A 15 28.72 -11.77 -7.45
N GLY A 16 29.89 -11.36 -6.97
CA GLY A 16 31.07 -11.25 -7.81
C GLY A 16 30.90 -10.22 -8.94
N ASN A 17 31.53 -10.48 -10.09
CA ASN A 17 31.58 -9.53 -11.20
C ASN A 17 30.43 -9.64 -12.21
N SER A 18 29.71 -10.77 -12.23
CA SER A 18 28.71 -11.06 -13.27
C SER A 18 27.43 -11.72 -12.76
N GLY A 19 27.34 -12.02 -11.47
CA GLY A 19 26.17 -12.61 -10.85
C GLY A 19 25.33 -11.58 -10.10
N TYR A 20 24.03 -11.87 -9.95
CA TYR A 20 23.08 -11.10 -9.14
C TYR A 20 22.18 -12.03 -8.36
N LEU A 21 21.85 -11.68 -7.14
CA LEU A 21 21.01 -12.44 -6.23
C LEU A 21 19.68 -11.73 -5.97
N LEU A 22 18.63 -12.53 -5.86
CA LEU A 22 17.35 -12.16 -5.27
C LEU A 22 16.90 -13.28 -4.32
N PRO A 23 16.09 -12.97 -3.29
CA PRO A 23 15.42 -13.99 -2.50
C PRO A 23 14.59 -14.91 -3.39
N ASN A 24 14.69 -16.22 -3.16
CA ASN A 24 14.01 -17.23 -3.98
C ASN A 24 12.52 -17.31 -3.64
N ASN A 25 11.73 -16.47 -4.30
CA ASN A 25 10.27 -16.52 -4.29
C ASN A 25 9.73 -16.47 -5.74
N PRO A 26 8.47 -16.85 -5.98
CA PRO A 26 7.90 -16.89 -7.34
C PRO A 26 8.00 -15.56 -8.11
N GLU A 27 7.74 -14.44 -7.45
CA GLU A 27 7.78 -13.11 -8.07
C GLU A 27 9.20 -12.72 -8.52
N ASN A 28 10.19 -12.94 -7.67
CA ASN A 28 11.59 -12.61 -7.99
C ASN A 28 12.17 -13.55 -9.04
N ARG A 29 11.76 -14.83 -9.05
CA ARG A 29 12.10 -15.78 -10.08
C ARG A 29 11.58 -15.32 -11.44
N GLU A 30 10.32 -14.95 -11.52
CA GLU A 30 9.71 -14.43 -12.74
C GLU A 30 10.44 -13.17 -13.24
N LYS A 31 10.78 -12.23 -12.36
CA LYS A 31 11.57 -11.03 -12.72
C LYS A 31 12.90 -11.39 -13.38
N PHE A 32 13.61 -12.38 -12.86
CA PHE A 32 14.88 -12.82 -13.42
C PHE A 32 14.71 -13.60 -14.72
N GLU A 33 13.69 -14.44 -14.84
CA GLU A 33 13.37 -15.18 -16.07
C GLU A 33 13.06 -14.22 -17.23
N TRP A 34 12.24 -13.19 -16.99
CA TRP A 34 11.98 -12.12 -17.97
C TRP A 34 13.25 -11.33 -18.34
N LEU A 35 14.09 -11.04 -17.35
CA LEU A 35 15.35 -10.35 -17.60
C LEU A 35 16.29 -11.20 -18.44
N GLY A 36 16.43 -12.49 -18.11
CA GLY A 36 17.21 -13.45 -18.87
C GLY A 36 16.73 -13.58 -20.30
N THR A 37 15.42 -13.66 -20.51
CA THR A 37 14.81 -13.68 -21.85
C THR A 37 15.12 -12.39 -22.63
N THR A 38 15.05 -11.24 -21.97
CA THR A 38 15.39 -9.94 -22.60
C THR A 38 16.87 -9.90 -23.04
N ILE A 39 17.79 -10.42 -22.23
CA ILE A 39 19.23 -10.45 -22.52
C ILE A 39 19.49 -11.37 -23.69
N ARG A 40 18.95 -12.59 -23.67
CA ARG A 40 19.10 -13.57 -24.75
C ARG A 40 18.51 -13.08 -26.09
N GLY A 41 17.36 -12.42 -26.03
CA GLY A 41 16.73 -11.78 -27.21
C GLY A 41 17.54 -10.64 -27.80
N SER A 42 18.49 -10.08 -27.04
CA SER A 42 19.43 -9.04 -27.49
C SER A 42 20.82 -9.61 -27.81
N HIS A 43 20.90 -10.92 -28.13
CA HIS A 43 22.17 -11.65 -28.44
C HIS A 43 23.16 -11.69 -27.26
N GLY A 44 22.73 -11.48 -26.03
CA GLY A 44 23.53 -11.67 -24.83
C GLY A 44 23.34 -13.08 -24.24
N GLU A 45 24.19 -13.42 -23.28
CA GLU A 45 24.11 -14.68 -22.53
C GLU A 45 23.60 -14.40 -21.11
N ALA A 46 22.62 -15.17 -20.66
CA ALA A 46 22.11 -15.11 -19.29
C ALA A 46 21.51 -16.45 -18.87
N SER A 47 21.81 -16.87 -17.64
CA SER A 47 21.23 -18.03 -17.00
C SER A 47 20.57 -17.61 -15.68
N VAL A 48 19.43 -18.20 -15.37
CA VAL A 48 18.73 -18.02 -14.10
C VAL A 48 18.80 -19.33 -13.34
N LEU A 49 19.35 -19.29 -12.13
CA LEU A 49 19.57 -20.47 -11.31
C LEU A 49 18.80 -20.31 -9.99
N ALA A 50 18.05 -21.33 -9.60
CA ALA A 50 17.53 -21.46 -8.24
C ALA A 50 18.55 -22.23 -7.41
N VAL A 51 19.16 -21.58 -6.42
CA VAL A 51 20.16 -22.18 -5.55
C VAL A 51 19.61 -22.39 -4.15
N GLN A 52 20.03 -23.48 -3.50
CA GLN A 52 19.66 -23.79 -2.12
C GLN A 52 20.69 -23.23 -1.12
N SER A 53 21.94 -23.14 -1.52
CA SER A 53 23.01 -22.59 -0.67
C SER A 53 24.10 -21.97 -1.55
N ILE A 54 24.86 -21.04 -0.97
CA ILE A 54 26.02 -20.42 -1.57
C ILE A 54 27.19 -20.67 -0.62
N ASP A 55 28.25 -21.29 -1.11
CA ASP A 55 29.32 -21.86 -0.32
C ASP A 55 29.94 -20.89 0.71
N ASN A 56 30.14 -19.64 0.32
CA ASN A 56 30.78 -18.63 1.17
C ASN A 56 29.80 -17.72 1.94
N TYR A 57 28.50 -18.00 1.90
CA TYR A 57 27.48 -17.17 2.54
C TYR A 57 26.41 -18.01 3.21
N SER A 58 26.19 -17.83 4.49
CA SER A 58 25.02 -18.34 5.18
C SER A 58 23.77 -17.48 4.86
N ASP A 59 22.57 -18.04 4.99
CA ASP A 59 21.31 -17.31 4.82
C ASP A 59 21.23 -16.03 5.69
N PRO A 60 21.60 -16.04 6.98
CA PRO A 60 21.64 -14.83 7.79
C PRO A 60 22.60 -13.75 7.25
N GLN A 61 23.75 -14.16 6.69
CA GLN A 61 24.69 -13.23 6.08
C GLN A 61 24.13 -12.61 4.80
N LEU A 62 23.43 -13.38 3.98
CA LEU A 62 22.73 -12.88 2.79
C LEU A 62 21.62 -11.92 3.17
N ALA A 63 20.75 -12.30 4.11
CA ALA A 63 19.69 -11.44 4.62
C ALA A 63 20.24 -10.11 5.17
N LYS A 64 21.35 -10.17 5.92
CA LYS A 64 22.02 -8.97 6.43
C LYS A 64 22.51 -8.08 5.28
N ARG A 65 23.13 -8.63 4.23
CA ARG A 65 23.59 -7.84 3.07
C ARG A 65 22.43 -7.16 2.35
N PHE A 66 21.28 -7.83 2.17
CA PHE A 66 20.07 -7.23 1.62
C PHE A 66 19.58 -6.07 2.49
N SER A 67 19.48 -6.28 3.79
CA SER A 67 19.07 -5.25 4.75
C SER A 67 20.04 -4.05 4.79
N GLU A 68 21.34 -4.29 4.74
CA GLU A 68 22.36 -3.23 4.71
C GLU A 68 22.25 -2.38 3.42
N ALA A 69 22.04 -3.01 2.26
CA ALA A 69 21.86 -2.30 1.01
C ALA A 69 20.61 -1.38 1.06
N ARG A 70 19.52 -1.87 1.61
CA ARG A 70 18.30 -1.04 1.81
C ARG A 70 18.51 0.03 2.87
N THR A 71 19.22 -0.29 3.95
CA THR A 71 19.58 0.69 4.99
C THR A 71 20.34 1.88 4.41
N GLN A 72 21.22 1.65 3.45
CA GLN A 72 21.95 2.73 2.79
C GLN A 72 20.99 3.62 1.95
N GLU A 73 20.07 3.04 1.19
CA GLU A 73 19.07 3.80 0.41
C GLU A 73 18.13 4.60 1.32
N TYR A 74 17.67 4.01 2.43
CA TYR A 74 16.89 4.73 3.43
C TYR A 74 17.68 5.88 4.07
N ARG A 75 18.99 5.71 4.31
CA ARG A 75 19.85 6.76 4.87
C ARG A 75 19.98 7.95 3.91
N GLU A 76 20.19 7.68 2.62
CA GLU A 76 20.28 8.71 1.58
C GLU A 76 18.97 9.47 1.46
N LEU A 77 17.84 8.75 1.48
CA LEU A 77 16.53 9.37 1.44
C LEU A 77 16.27 10.20 2.70
N LEU A 78 16.67 9.71 3.89
CA LEU A 78 16.55 10.44 5.15
C LEU A 78 17.38 11.73 5.15
N GLN A 79 18.60 11.70 4.58
CA GLN A 79 19.42 12.89 4.40
C GLN A 79 18.72 13.91 3.47
N SER A 80 18.17 13.47 2.35
CA SER A 80 17.39 14.32 1.43
C SER A 80 16.16 14.92 2.10
N VAL A 81 15.55 14.19 3.02
CA VAL A 81 14.43 14.69 3.82
C VAL A 81 14.90 15.77 4.79
N ARG A 82 16.05 15.63 5.43
CA ARG A 82 16.57 16.59 6.43
C ARG A 82 17.14 17.87 5.84
N GLN A 83 17.81 17.78 4.70
CA GLN A 83 18.48 18.93 4.06
C GLN A 83 17.55 20.07 3.66
N ASP A 84 16.25 19.76 3.52
CA ASP A 84 15.29 20.70 2.92
C ASP A 84 14.01 20.84 3.77
N SER A 85 14.08 20.55 5.07
CA SER A 85 12.89 20.40 5.93
C SER A 85 12.05 21.64 6.13
N ALA A 86 12.59 22.85 5.90
CA ALA A 86 11.91 24.09 6.26
C ALA A 86 10.85 24.56 5.26
N ARG A 87 10.89 24.16 3.97
CA ARG A 87 10.01 24.66 2.91
C ARG A 87 9.72 23.67 1.78
N LYS A 88 9.49 22.39 2.06
CA LYS A 88 9.18 21.44 0.97
C LYS A 88 7.82 21.71 0.35
N HIS A 89 7.84 21.93 -0.96
CA HIS A 89 6.62 21.98 -1.76
C HIS A 89 5.91 20.60 -1.74
N PRO A 90 4.58 20.53 -1.73
CA PRO A 90 3.82 19.27 -1.72
C PRO A 90 4.29 18.25 -2.76
N SER A 91 4.68 18.69 -3.95
CA SER A 91 5.21 17.82 -5.01
C SER A 91 6.56 17.18 -4.67
N GLN A 92 7.38 17.82 -3.84
CA GLN A 92 8.66 17.26 -3.37
C GLN A 92 8.39 16.18 -2.32
N ILE A 93 7.44 16.42 -1.41
CA ILE A 93 7.03 15.43 -0.40
C ILE A 93 6.45 14.19 -1.10
N ALA A 94 5.62 14.36 -2.13
CA ALA A 94 5.08 13.27 -2.92
C ALA A 94 6.19 12.43 -3.59
N ARG A 95 7.22 13.07 -4.17
CA ARG A 95 8.39 12.37 -4.75
C ARG A 95 9.18 11.58 -3.70
N LEU A 96 9.40 12.15 -2.51
CA LEU A 96 10.10 11.47 -1.42
C LEU A 96 9.32 10.24 -0.93
N ARG A 97 7.99 10.33 -0.87
CA ARG A 97 7.13 9.20 -0.54
C ARG A 97 7.13 8.13 -1.61
N GLN A 98 7.03 8.54 -2.87
CA GLN A 98 7.15 7.59 -3.97
C GLN A 98 8.49 6.83 -3.89
N ARG A 99 9.60 7.54 -3.66
CA ARG A 99 10.91 6.91 -3.49
C ARG A 99 10.96 6.00 -2.27
N PHE A 100 10.35 6.38 -1.16
CA PHE A 100 10.21 5.53 0.02
C PHE A 100 9.46 4.23 -0.32
N GLN A 101 8.33 4.31 -1.01
CA GLN A 101 7.56 3.12 -1.41
C GLN A 101 8.35 2.21 -2.38
N GLU A 102 9.13 2.79 -3.29
CA GLU A 102 10.03 2.03 -4.17
C GLU A 102 11.05 1.23 -3.36
N ILE A 103 11.66 1.82 -2.32
CA ILE A 103 12.61 1.12 -1.45
C ILE A 103 11.89 0.04 -0.61
N VAL A 104 10.71 0.34 -0.05
CA VAL A 104 9.89 -0.61 0.71
C VAL A 104 9.55 -1.84 -0.12
N SER A 105 9.24 -1.68 -1.39
CA SER A 105 8.88 -2.80 -2.29
C SER A 105 10.02 -3.81 -2.54
N ILE A 106 11.25 -3.44 -2.25
CA ILE A 106 12.46 -4.26 -2.42
C ILE A 106 13.21 -4.50 -1.10
N ASP A 107 12.59 -4.13 0.02
CA ASP A 107 13.14 -4.36 1.36
C ASP A 107 12.67 -5.71 1.91
N PHE A 108 13.25 -6.78 1.38
CA PHE A 108 12.83 -8.16 1.64
C PHE A 108 13.03 -8.63 3.08
N PHE A 109 13.92 -8.01 3.84
CA PHE A 109 14.34 -8.47 5.18
C PHE A 109 14.18 -7.41 6.27
N GLY A 110 13.59 -6.29 5.96
CA GLY A 110 13.36 -5.19 6.88
C GLY A 110 14.63 -4.42 7.27
N SER A 111 14.69 -3.15 6.91
CA SER A 111 15.75 -2.26 7.35
C SER A 111 15.35 -1.56 8.66
N PRO A 112 16.27 -1.42 9.63
CA PRO A 112 15.99 -0.70 10.88
C PRO A 112 15.68 0.80 10.67
N LEU A 113 16.05 1.38 9.52
CA LEU A 113 15.76 2.78 9.20
C LEU A 113 14.41 3.01 8.57
N ARG A 114 13.68 1.95 8.17
CA ARG A 114 12.37 2.05 7.54
C ARG A 114 11.39 2.84 8.40
N GLU A 115 11.20 2.42 9.65
CA GLU A 115 10.28 3.10 10.58
C GLU A 115 10.68 4.55 10.86
N GLN A 116 11.98 4.81 11.02
CA GLN A 116 12.47 6.16 11.29
C GLN A 116 12.16 7.09 10.12
N LEU A 117 12.36 6.64 8.89
CA LEU A 117 12.08 7.43 7.70
C LEU A 117 10.58 7.64 7.52
N GLU A 118 9.76 6.63 7.76
CA GLU A 118 8.31 6.71 7.69
C GLU A 118 7.76 7.74 8.67
N ARG A 119 8.20 7.71 9.94
CA ARG A 119 7.87 8.75 10.94
C ARG A 119 8.31 10.14 10.49
N THR A 120 9.52 10.26 9.94
CA THR A 120 10.04 11.55 9.48
C THR A 120 9.23 12.10 8.30
N LEU A 121 8.86 11.26 7.33
CA LEU A 121 7.99 11.64 6.22
C LEU A 121 6.56 11.98 6.67
N SER A 122 6.07 11.34 7.72
CA SER A 122 4.77 11.67 8.32
C SER A 122 4.79 13.04 9.02
N MET A 123 5.89 13.38 9.69
CA MET A 123 6.07 14.70 10.32
C MET A 123 6.23 15.85 9.32
N LEU A 124 6.72 15.57 8.11
CA LEU A 124 6.80 16.58 7.02
C LEU A 124 5.43 16.92 6.45
N GLN A 125 4.44 16.12 6.67
CA GLN A 125 3.07 16.58 6.62
C GLN A 125 2.85 17.51 7.84
N LYS A 126 3.28 18.80 7.75
CA LYS A 126 2.45 19.81 8.41
C LYS A 126 1.05 19.49 7.92
N PRO A 127 0.05 19.45 8.82
CA PRO A 127 -1.30 19.54 8.35
C PRO A 127 -1.24 20.76 7.43
N GLN A 128 -1.37 20.59 6.12
CA GLN A 128 -1.97 21.65 5.34
C GLN A 128 -3.10 22.10 6.23
N PRO A 129 -3.23 23.43 6.54
CA PRO A 129 -4.35 23.87 7.35
C PRO A 129 -5.48 23.04 6.76
N LYS A 130 -5.96 22.11 7.56
CA LYS A 130 -7.06 21.26 7.15
C LYS A 130 -7.93 22.23 6.38
N GLN A 131 -8.06 22.08 5.05
CA GLN A 131 -9.33 22.48 4.49
C GLN A 131 -10.25 21.65 5.34
N SER A 132 -10.53 22.32 6.44
CA SER A 132 -11.08 21.72 7.60
C SER A 132 -12.32 21.02 7.13
N LEU A 133 -12.38 19.71 7.36
CA LEU A 133 -13.67 19.09 7.60
C LEU A 133 -14.48 19.88 8.65
N GLN A 134 -13.93 20.93 9.22
CA GLN A 134 -14.55 21.86 10.18
C GLN A 134 -15.40 22.96 9.55
N GLU A 135 -15.33 23.19 8.23
CA GLU A 135 -16.18 24.17 7.54
C GLU A 135 -17.02 23.61 6.39
N LEU A 136 -16.81 22.37 5.97
CA LEU A 136 -17.88 21.64 5.30
C LEU A 136 -18.90 21.33 6.41
N SER A 137 -20.04 22.02 6.42
CA SER A 137 -21.27 21.58 7.05
C SER A 137 -21.33 20.06 6.97
N LYS A 138 -21.27 19.37 8.13
CA LYS A 138 -21.21 17.92 8.34
C LYS A 138 -21.80 17.16 7.14
N PRO A 139 -21.03 16.32 6.43
CA PRO A 139 -21.45 15.80 5.15
C PRO A 139 -22.79 15.09 5.29
N SER A 140 -23.83 15.63 4.64
CA SER A 140 -25.12 14.99 4.61
C SER A 140 -25.07 13.80 3.65
N ARG A 141 -25.50 12.62 4.07
CA ARG A 141 -25.57 11.44 3.20
C ARG A 141 -26.35 11.72 1.91
N SER A 142 -27.29 12.66 1.93
CA SER A 142 -28.07 13.06 0.74
C SER A 142 -27.19 13.65 -0.37
N GLU A 143 -26.13 14.34 -0.03
CA GLU A 143 -25.20 14.97 -0.99
C GLU A 143 -24.34 13.96 -1.73
N PHE A 144 -24.21 12.74 -1.18
CA PHE A 144 -23.40 11.68 -1.74
C PHE A 144 -24.17 10.60 -2.49
N ARG A 145 -25.49 10.73 -2.62
CA ARG A 145 -26.31 9.73 -3.32
C ARG A 145 -26.05 9.66 -4.81
N GLY A 146 -25.76 8.45 -5.30
CA GLY A 146 -25.54 8.16 -6.73
C GLY A 146 -24.23 8.72 -7.27
N ARG A 147 -23.28 9.06 -6.40
CA ARG A 147 -22.00 9.64 -6.79
C ARG A 147 -21.06 8.60 -7.40
N LYS A 148 -20.11 9.09 -8.18
CA LYS A 148 -18.91 8.33 -8.55
C LYS A 148 -17.92 8.45 -7.42
N TRP A 149 -17.41 7.32 -6.92
CA TRP A 149 -16.37 7.22 -5.90
C TRP A 149 -15.11 6.69 -6.55
N VAL A 150 -13.96 7.29 -6.28
CA VAL A 150 -12.70 6.91 -6.92
C VAL A 150 -11.67 6.52 -5.86
N THR A 151 -10.95 5.42 -6.14
CA THR A 151 -9.82 4.97 -5.33
C THR A 151 -8.69 4.46 -6.22
N ARG A 152 -7.58 4.07 -5.62
CA ARG A 152 -6.41 3.54 -6.35
C ARG A 152 -6.68 2.13 -6.88
N PRO A 153 -6.06 1.73 -8.01
CA PRO A 153 -6.09 0.36 -8.51
C PRO A 153 -5.59 -0.66 -7.48
N ARG A 154 -5.92 -1.93 -7.67
CA ARG A 154 -5.56 -3.07 -6.81
C ARG A 154 -5.99 -2.84 -5.36
N PRO A 155 -7.31 -2.80 -5.08
CA PRO A 155 -7.85 -2.47 -3.77
C PRO A 155 -7.44 -3.51 -2.71
N GLY A 156 -6.80 -3.04 -1.63
CA GLY A 156 -6.51 -3.81 -0.42
C GLY A 156 -7.67 -3.81 0.57
N VAL A 157 -7.41 -4.29 1.79
CA VAL A 157 -8.44 -4.51 2.83
C VAL A 157 -9.20 -3.22 3.15
N ASP A 158 -8.52 -2.12 3.51
CA ASP A 158 -9.18 -0.87 3.89
C ASP A 158 -10.06 -0.32 2.75
N ARG A 159 -9.58 -0.35 1.49
CA ARG A 159 -10.35 0.12 0.32
C ARG A 159 -11.61 -0.68 0.07
N VAL A 160 -11.52 -2.00 0.17
CA VAL A 160 -12.66 -2.89 -0.03
C VAL A 160 -13.70 -2.70 1.07
N MET A 161 -13.27 -2.68 2.33
CA MET A 161 -14.14 -2.49 3.48
C MET A 161 -14.76 -1.09 3.47
N SER A 162 -14.00 -0.07 3.08
CA SER A 162 -14.49 1.30 2.89
C SER A 162 -15.52 1.39 1.76
N ALA A 163 -15.30 0.71 0.62
CA ALA A 163 -16.28 0.65 -0.46
C ALA A 163 -17.60 -0.03 -0.02
N TRP A 164 -17.50 -1.13 0.74
CA TRP A 164 -18.67 -1.77 1.33
C TRP A 164 -19.41 -0.82 2.28
N LEU A 165 -18.69 -0.12 3.18
CA LEU A 165 -19.26 0.86 4.09
C LEU A 165 -19.99 1.98 3.34
N ILE A 166 -19.38 2.50 2.28
CA ILE A 166 -19.97 3.51 1.40
C ILE A 166 -21.27 2.98 0.81
N ARG A 167 -21.27 1.81 0.16
CA ARG A 167 -22.44 1.24 -0.49
C ARG A 167 -23.58 0.91 0.47
N LYS A 168 -23.24 0.44 1.66
CA LYS A 168 -24.25 0.01 2.65
C LYS A 168 -24.86 1.16 3.45
N PHE A 169 -24.06 2.14 3.86
CA PHE A 169 -24.49 3.13 4.85
C PHE A 169 -24.50 4.57 4.34
N ILE A 170 -23.79 4.88 3.25
CA ILE A 170 -23.60 6.27 2.78
C ILE A 170 -24.31 6.48 1.44
N ASP A 171 -23.97 5.70 0.43
CA ASP A 171 -24.47 5.81 -0.94
C ASP A 171 -24.83 4.43 -1.52
N PRO A 172 -26.09 3.98 -1.38
CA PRO A 172 -26.49 2.68 -1.92
C PRO A 172 -26.40 2.56 -3.45
N LYS A 173 -26.27 3.68 -4.17
CA LYS A 173 -26.10 3.74 -5.62
C LYS A 173 -24.67 4.13 -6.02
N ALA A 174 -23.70 3.99 -5.12
CA ALA A 174 -22.29 4.29 -5.36
C ALA A 174 -21.76 3.54 -6.58
N ARG A 175 -21.06 4.25 -7.46
CA ARG A 175 -20.31 3.71 -8.59
C ARG A 175 -18.83 3.89 -8.33
N PHE A 176 -18.08 2.79 -8.29
CA PHE A 176 -16.65 2.84 -7.99
C PHE A 176 -15.82 2.92 -9.26
N LEU A 177 -14.82 3.78 -9.24
CA LEU A 177 -13.84 4.01 -10.28
C LEU A 177 -12.44 3.79 -9.71
N PHE A 178 -11.50 3.45 -10.58
CA PHE A 178 -10.11 3.27 -10.22
C PHE A 178 -9.25 4.24 -11.02
N ALA A 179 -8.39 4.99 -10.32
CA ALA A 179 -7.48 5.93 -10.96
C ALA A 179 -6.17 6.02 -10.16
N ILE A 180 -5.07 6.24 -10.87
CA ILE A 180 -3.81 6.59 -10.22
C ILE A 180 -3.86 8.07 -9.77
N GLU A 181 -3.00 8.41 -8.79
CA GLU A 181 -2.89 9.78 -8.31
C GLU A 181 -2.64 10.78 -9.47
N GLY A 182 -3.30 11.92 -9.40
CA GLY A 182 -3.20 12.96 -10.44
C GLY A 182 -4.07 12.73 -11.69
N GLN A 183 -4.68 11.54 -11.87
CA GLN A 183 -5.53 11.21 -13.03
C GLN A 183 -7.00 10.96 -12.66
N ARG A 184 -7.41 11.33 -11.46
CA ARG A 184 -8.78 11.11 -11.00
C ARG A 184 -9.77 12.06 -11.70
N PRO A 185 -11.01 11.60 -12.01
CA PRO A 185 -12.07 12.48 -12.46
C PRO A 185 -12.41 13.54 -11.40
N LYS A 186 -12.47 14.81 -11.77
CA LYS A 186 -12.72 15.93 -10.84
C LYS A 186 -14.05 15.82 -10.09
N GLU A 187 -15.06 15.19 -10.69
CA GLU A 187 -16.42 15.04 -10.14
C GLU A 187 -16.55 13.81 -9.22
N ALA A 188 -15.55 12.92 -9.18
CA ALA A 188 -15.59 11.74 -8.35
C ALA A 188 -15.14 12.05 -6.93
N VAL A 189 -15.81 11.46 -5.95
CA VAL A 189 -15.46 11.55 -4.53
C VAL A 189 -14.30 10.61 -4.26
N PRO A 190 -13.11 11.11 -3.87
CA PRO A 190 -11.99 10.25 -3.59
C PRO A 190 -12.11 9.60 -2.20
N PHE A 191 -11.71 8.32 -2.10
CA PHE A 191 -11.53 7.61 -0.85
C PHE A 191 -10.28 6.72 -0.92
N ASP A 192 -9.56 6.65 0.17
CA ASP A 192 -8.24 6.01 0.28
C ASP A 192 -7.29 6.41 -0.87
N MET A 193 -7.24 7.71 -1.13
CA MET A 193 -6.28 8.35 -2.03
C MET A 193 -5.39 9.31 -1.23
N TYR A 194 -4.18 9.56 -1.73
CA TYR A 194 -3.23 10.46 -1.05
C TYR A 194 -3.67 11.92 -1.12
N GLU A 195 -4.39 12.31 -2.18
CA GLU A 195 -4.83 13.68 -2.42
C GLU A 195 -6.33 13.85 -2.26
N GLY A 196 -6.72 14.43 -1.13
CA GLY A 196 -8.09 14.90 -0.86
C GLY A 196 -9.12 13.79 -0.60
N GLY A 197 -10.33 14.19 -0.25
CA GLY A 197 -11.43 13.28 0.05
C GLY A 197 -11.32 12.57 1.41
N PHE A 198 -11.86 11.35 1.47
CA PHE A 198 -11.82 10.53 2.67
C PHE A 198 -10.64 9.58 2.60
N GLY A 199 -9.61 9.82 3.39
CA GLY A 199 -8.42 8.99 3.51
C GLY A 199 -8.04 8.75 4.96
N HIS A 200 -6.85 8.22 5.20
CA HIS A 200 -6.29 8.11 6.54
C HIS A 200 -6.24 9.48 7.24
N SER A 201 -6.65 9.57 8.49
CA SER A 201 -6.68 10.82 9.25
C SER A 201 -6.16 10.63 10.67
N GLY A 202 -4.97 11.14 10.95
CA GLY A 202 -4.29 10.89 12.21
C GLY A 202 -3.89 9.42 12.33
N GLU A 203 -4.41 8.73 13.35
CA GLU A 203 -4.22 7.30 13.56
C GLU A 203 -5.33 6.44 12.92
N ASP A 204 -6.33 7.04 12.29
CA ASP A 204 -7.47 6.31 11.73
C ASP A 204 -7.18 5.86 10.29
N CYS A 205 -7.53 4.62 9.97
CA CYS A 205 -7.62 4.17 8.59
C CYS A 205 -8.82 4.81 7.87
N THR A 206 -8.92 4.63 6.54
CA THR A 206 -10.01 5.25 5.75
C THR A 206 -11.39 4.80 6.19
N PHE A 207 -11.56 3.53 6.55
CA PHE A 207 -12.80 2.99 7.07
C PHE A 207 -13.27 3.72 8.34
N GLU A 208 -12.36 3.94 9.29
CA GLU A 208 -12.65 4.67 10.53
C GLU A 208 -12.97 6.14 10.25
N THR A 209 -12.21 6.78 9.36
CA THR A 209 -12.45 8.16 8.92
C THR A 209 -13.85 8.33 8.34
N LEU A 210 -14.27 7.43 7.44
CA LEU A 210 -15.62 7.41 6.87
C LEU A 210 -16.69 7.17 7.94
N THR A 211 -16.47 6.21 8.84
CA THR A 211 -17.39 5.89 9.94
C THR A 211 -17.65 7.12 10.80
N LYS A 212 -16.59 7.86 11.16
CA LYS A 212 -16.67 9.10 11.96
C LYS A 212 -17.32 10.25 11.19
N ALA A 213 -16.92 10.49 9.94
CA ALA A 213 -17.43 11.57 9.10
C ALA A 213 -18.96 11.47 8.90
N PHE A 214 -19.45 10.27 8.61
CA PHE A 214 -20.87 10.01 8.36
C PHE A 214 -21.66 9.55 9.60
N ARG A 215 -21.04 9.55 10.79
CA ARG A 215 -21.64 9.19 12.07
C ARG A 215 -22.40 7.87 12.02
N ILE A 216 -21.72 6.82 11.59
CA ILE A 216 -22.30 5.49 11.52
C ILE A 216 -22.22 4.85 12.91
N GLY A 217 -23.36 4.85 13.63
CA GLY A 217 -23.44 4.39 15.03
C GLY A 217 -23.68 2.88 15.19
N ASP A 218 -23.52 2.06 14.16
CA ASP A 218 -23.68 0.60 14.26
C ASP A 218 -22.47 -0.01 14.99
N LYS A 219 -22.71 -0.73 16.09
CA LYS A 219 -21.65 -1.37 16.89
C LYS A 219 -20.84 -2.40 16.09
N ARG A 220 -21.45 -3.09 15.14
CA ARG A 220 -20.73 -4.04 14.26
C ARG A 220 -19.79 -3.31 13.32
N VAL A 221 -20.17 -2.13 12.84
CA VAL A 221 -19.28 -1.28 12.03
C VAL A 221 -18.09 -0.82 12.86
N ALA A 222 -18.29 -0.47 14.13
CA ALA A 222 -17.17 -0.14 15.02
C ALA A 222 -16.21 -1.32 15.18
N MET A 223 -16.72 -2.55 15.41
CA MET A 223 -15.91 -3.77 15.49
C MET A 223 -15.20 -4.06 14.16
N MET A 224 -15.85 -3.83 13.01
CA MET A 224 -15.19 -3.93 11.71
C MET A 224 -14.06 -2.90 11.57
N GLY A 225 -14.25 -1.69 12.07
CA GLY A 225 -13.20 -0.66 12.08
C GLY A 225 -11.94 -1.14 12.79
N GLU A 226 -12.06 -1.78 13.95
CA GLU A 226 -10.94 -2.38 14.68
C GLU A 226 -10.23 -3.47 13.85
N ILE A 227 -10.99 -4.34 13.17
CA ILE A 227 -10.45 -5.42 12.32
C ILE A 227 -9.71 -4.84 11.11
N VAL A 228 -10.31 -3.84 10.45
CA VAL A 228 -9.71 -3.18 9.28
C VAL A 228 -8.46 -2.42 9.67
N HIS A 229 -8.48 -1.73 10.81
CA HIS A 229 -7.33 -1.01 11.34
C HIS A 229 -6.12 -1.94 11.51
N ASP A 230 -6.29 -3.02 12.27
CA ASP A 230 -5.17 -3.95 12.53
C ASP A 230 -4.68 -4.64 11.25
N ALA A 231 -5.58 -4.89 10.27
CA ALA A 231 -5.22 -5.47 8.98
C ALA A 231 -4.47 -4.51 8.05
N ASP A 232 -4.72 -3.20 8.14
CA ASP A 232 -4.16 -2.20 7.23
C ASP A 232 -2.96 -1.46 7.84
N MET A 233 -3.04 -1.12 9.13
CA MET A 233 -2.01 -0.36 9.84
C MET A 233 -0.89 -1.24 10.40
N PHE A 234 -1.13 -2.54 10.59
CA PHE A 234 -0.17 -3.52 11.13
C PHE A 234 0.43 -3.15 12.51
N ASP A 235 -0.31 -2.39 13.30
CA ASP A 235 0.12 -1.91 14.63
C ASP A 235 -0.47 -2.70 15.81
N GLU A 236 -1.33 -3.70 15.51
CA GLU A 236 -2.01 -4.58 16.48
C GLU A 236 -2.78 -3.80 17.58
N LYS A 237 -3.19 -2.59 17.31
CA LYS A 237 -3.82 -1.66 18.26
C LYS A 237 -5.03 -2.27 18.97
N PHE A 238 -5.82 -3.07 18.26
CA PHE A 238 -7.05 -3.69 18.77
C PHE A 238 -6.90 -5.21 19.00
N GLY A 239 -5.79 -5.82 18.57
CA GLY A 239 -5.52 -7.25 18.70
C GLY A 239 -6.48 -8.13 17.89
N ARG A 240 -6.99 -7.65 16.76
CA ARG A 240 -7.97 -8.32 15.91
C ARG A 240 -7.32 -9.29 14.92
N LYS A 241 -7.35 -10.57 15.26
CA LYS A 241 -6.72 -11.63 14.44
C LYS A 241 -7.47 -11.89 13.13
N GLU A 242 -8.76 -11.59 13.06
CA GLU A 242 -9.59 -11.74 11.87
C GLU A 242 -9.02 -10.97 10.67
N GLY A 243 -8.39 -9.82 10.92
CA GLY A 243 -7.79 -8.95 9.90
C GLY A 243 -6.72 -9.65 9.07
N PHE A 244 -5.86 -10.46 9.69
CA PHE A 244 -4.81 -11.21 8.99
C PHE A 244 -5.37 -12.25 8.01
N GLY A 245 -6.46 -12.92 8.38
CA GLY A 245 -7.14 -13.89 7.50
C GLY A 245 -7.75 -13.21 6.28
N ILE A 246 -8.37 -12.05 6.48
CA ILE A 246 -8.99 -11.24 5.42
C ILE A 246 -7.91 -10.72 4.46
N ASP A 247 -6.82 -10.17 4.97
CA ASP A 247 -5.70 -9.69 4.17
C ASP A 247 -5.08 -10.82 3.34
N GLY A 248 -4.90 -12.02 3.93
CA GLY A 248 -4.42 -13.20 3.22
C GLY A 248 -5.32 -13.61 2.06
N VAL A 249 -6.65 -13.61 2.25
CA VAL A 249 -7.62 -13.90 1.19
C VAL A 249 -7.57 -12.85 0.09
N MET A 250 -7.52 -11.56 0.44
CA MET A 250 -7.43 -10.46 -0.52
C MET A 250 -6.15 -10.52 -1.35
N LYS A 251 -5.01 -10.81 -0.73
CA LYS A 251 -3.73 -11.01 -1.43
C LYS A 251 -3.77 -12.20 -2.38
N GLY A 252 -4.40 -13.32 -1.97
CA GLY A 252 -4.61 -14.47 -2.83
C GLY A 252 -5.45 -14.15 -4.06
N TRP A 253 -6.55 -13.41 -3.90
CA TRP A 253 -7.36 -12.97 -5.04
C TRP A 253 -6.65 -11.98 -5.95
N ALA A 254 -5.82 -11.10 -5.40
CA ALA A 254 -5.02 -10.17 -6.18
C ALA A 254 -4.04 -10.88 -7.14
N GLN A 255 -3.68 -12.15 -6.88
CA GLN A 255 -2.83 -12.97 -7.76
C GLN A 255 -3.62 -13.67 -8.88
N GLN A 256 -4.96 -13.66 -8.86
CA GLN A 256 -5.81 -14.39 -9.80
C GLN A 256 -6.16 -13.62 -11.10
N ASN A 257 -5.41 -12.63 -11.51
CA ASN A 257 -5.69 -11.80 -12.68
C ASN A 257 -7.12 -11.18 -12.70
N LEU A 258 -7.73 -10.99 -11.53
CA LEU A 258 -9.01 -10.30 -11.42
C LEU A 258 -8.85 -8.82 -11.78
N SER A 259 -9.85 -8.26 -12.43
CA SER A 259 -9.97 -6.80 -12.58
C SER A 259 -10.18 -6.14 -11.21
N ASP A 260 -9.83 -4.86 -11.10
CA ASP A 260 -10.05 -4.09 -9.87
C ASP A 260 -11.53 -4.08 -9.44
N ALA A 261 -12.45 -4.05 -10.40
CA ALA A 261 -13.88 -4.11 -10.14
C ALA A 261 -14.32 -5.47 -9.57
N GLU A 262 -13.84 -6.57 -10.13
CA GLU A 262 -14.11 -7.92 -9.61
C GLU A 262 -13.52 -8.12 -8.22
N LEU A 263 -12.28 -7.65 -8.00
CA LEU A 263 -11.62 -7.73 -6.70
C LEU A 263 -12.40 -6.92 -5.65
N LEU A 264 -12.85 -5.72 -6.00
CA LEU A 264 -13.66 -4.88 -5.13
C LEU A 264 -15.01 -5.55 -4.78
N GLU A 265 -15.70 -6.12 -5.77
CA GLU A 265 -17.01 -6.74 -5.56
C GLU A 265 -16.91 -8.00 -4.68
N ARG A 266 -15.93 -8.89 -4.94
CA ARG A 266 -15.67 -10.05 -4.07
C ARG A 266 -15.33 -9.64 -2.65
N GLY A 267 -14.50 -8.63 -2.51
CA GLY A 267 -14.13 -8.15 -1.19
C GLY A 267 -15.29 -7.50 -0.45
N MET A 268 -16.21 -6.79 -1.12
CA MET A 268 -17.44 -6.28 -0.49
C MET A 268 -18.38 -7.42 -0.05
N GLN A 269 -18.44 -8.53 -0.78
CA GLN A 269 -19.16 -9.72 -0.33
C GLN A 269 -18.54 -10.33 0.93
N LEU A 270 -17.21 -10.38 0.99
CA LEU A 270 -16.48 -10.80 2.19
C LEU A 270 -16.78 -9.87 3.38
N ALA A 271 -16.78 -8.55 3.14
CA ALA A 271 -17.12 -7.54 4.15
C ALA A 271 -18.56 -7.73 4.68
N GLU A 272 -19.51 -8.02 3.79
CA GLU A 272 -20.90 -8.32 4.21
C GLU A 272 -20.96 -9.59 5.06
N GLY A 273 -20.29 -10.65 4.65
CA GLY A 273 -20.21 -11.89 5.44
C GLY A 273 -19.61 -11.66 6.83
N LEU A 274 -18.52 -10.90 6.92
CA LEU A 274 -17.92 -10.50 8.20
C LEU A 274 -18.90 -9.70 9.05
N TYR A 275 -19.51 -8.67 8.48
CA TYR A 275 -20.50 -7.85 9.19
C TYR A 275 -21.68 -8.66 9.76
N GLN A 276 -22.16 -9.67 9.02
CA GLN A 276 -23.25 -10.55 9.48
C GLN A 276 -22.79 -11.51 10.57
N SER A 277 -21.51 -11.92 10.57
CA SER A 277 -20.95 -12.81 11.61
C SER A 277 -20.75 -12.10 12.96
N LEU A 278 -20.56 -10.77 12.97
CA LEU A 278 -20.40 -9.99 14.18
C LEU A 278 -21.73 -9.84 14.90
N ARG A 279 -21.83 -10.43 16.11
CA ARG A 279 -23.06 -10.37 16.92
C ARG A 279 -23.22 -8.98 17.54
N LYS A 280 -24.46 -8.48 17.57
CA LYS A 280 -24.81 -7.35 18.41
C LYS A 280 -24.70 -7.80 19.88
N ARG A 281 -23.61 -7.45 20.55
CA ARG A 281 -23.54 -7.56 22.01
C ARG A 281 -24.25 -6.36 22.65
#